data_7a27e2c8e4f2f26dcfb0dd4415e6e164
#
_entry.id   7a27e2c8e4f2f26dcfb0dd4415e6e164
#
_cell.length_a   1.000
_cell.length_b   1.000
_cell.length_c   1.000
_cell.angle_alpha   90.00
_cell.angle_beta   90.00
_cell.angle_gamma   90.00
#
_symmetry.space_group_name_H-M   'P 1'
#
loop_
_entity.id
_entity.type
_entity.pdbx_description
1 polymer ?
#
loop_
_entity_poly.entity_id
_entity_poly.type
_entity_poly.pdbx_seq_one_letter_code
_entity_poly.pdbx_strand_id
1 'polypeptide(L)'
;MNNLPKDFEIFSDARRQGFLKAKEIKDRGENMVGVFCTYTPKEVIYAAGAHPVSLCASNDETIPEAEKHLPKNLCPLIKASYGFALTDKCPYMYFSDLVVGETTCDGKKKMYELLGEIKDTHIMNLPNMKNEESLELWKKEIEKLITKLENKFNVEITEEKLKESIKFC
;
A
#
# COMPACT_ATOMS: atom_id res chain seq x y z
N MET A 1 0.13 23.89 29.18
CA MET A 1 0.25 23.23 27.87
C MET A 1 -0.74 22.09 27.87
N ASN A 2 -1.77 22.15 27.12
CA ASN A 2 -2.62 21.03 26.65
C ASN A 2 -3.99 21.57 26.23
N ASN A 3 -3.99 22.37 25.15
CA ASN A 3 -5.22 22.67 24.41
C ASN A 3 -5.12 22.03 23.01
N LEU A 4 -4.73 20.77 22.95
CA LEU A 4 -4.92 20.00 21.72
C LEU A 4 -6.42 19.73 21.58
N PRO A 5 -6.98 19.84 20.37
CA PRO A 5 -8.37 19.47 20.11
C PRO A 5 -8.62 18.04 20.58
N LYS A 6 -9.78 17.78 21.19
CA LYS A 6 -10.16 16.45 21.68
C LYS A 6 -10.07 15.34 20.61
N ASP A 7 -10.21 15.73 19.35
CA ASP A 7 -10.13 14.83 18.21
C ASP A 7 -8.72 14.22 17.98
N PHE A 8 -7.66 14.83 18.51
CA PHE A 8 -6.30 14.26 18.42
C PHE A 8 -6.14 12.98 19.21
N GLU A 9 -6.83 12.82 20.34
CA GLU A 9 -6.83 11.57 21.11
C GLU A 9 -7.50 10.45 20.32
N ILE A 10 -8.63 10.75 19.64
CA ILE A 10 -9.35 9.78 18.79
C ILE A 10 -8.44 9.26 17.67
N PHE A 11 -7.71 10.13 16.99
CA PHE A 11 -6.77 9.72 15.93
C PHE A 11 -5.58 8.91 16.46
N SER A 12 -5.05 9.27 17.62
CA SER A 12 -3.97 8.51 18.28
C SER A 12 -4.43 7.11 18.65
N ASP A 13 -5.62 6.99 19.23
CA ASP A 13 -6.22 5.71 19.60
C ASP A 13 -6.57 4.87 18.37
N ALA A 14 -7.15 5.47 17.34
CA ALA A 14 -7.44 4.79 16.08
C ALA A 14 -6.18 4.20 15.42
N ARG A 15 -5.07 4.94 15.46
CA ARG A 15 -3.77 4.47 14.97
C ARG A 15 -3.26 3.27 15.78
N ARG A 16 -3.32 3.35 17.12
CA ARG A 16 -2.93 2.25 18.00
C ARG A 16 -3.79 1.01 17.77
N GLN A 17 -5.10 1.17 17.68
CA GLN A 17 -6.04 0.07 17.39
C GLN A 17 -5.79 -0.53 16.00
N GLY A 18 -5.44 0.29 15.02
CA GLY A 18 -5.07 -0.18 13.68
C GLY A 18 -3.85 -1.12 13.70
N PHE A 19 -2.84 -0.82 14.51
CA PHE A 19 -1.67 -1.68 14.66
C PHE A 19 -2.00 -3.02 15.32
N LEU A 20 -2.86 -3.01 16.35
CA LEU A 20 -3.32 -4.23 16.99
C LEU A 20 -4.13 -5.10 16.01
N LYS A 21 -5.03 -4.48 15.24
CA LYS A 21 -5.80 -5.19 14.20
C LYS A 21 -4.90 -5.80 13.11
N ALA A 22 -3.85 -5.09 12.68
CA ALA A 22 -2.90 -5.64 11.71
C ALA A 22 -2.23 -6.91 12.24
N LYS A 23 -1.84 -6.90 13.52
CA LYS A 23 -1.29 -8.08 14.19
C LYS A 23 -2.32 -9.21 14.28
N GLU A 24 -3.55 -8.92 14.70
CA GLU A 24 -4.63 -9.91 14.80
C GLU A 24 -4.95 -10.57 13.45
N ILE A 25 -4.94 -9.81 12.34
CA ILE A 25 -5.10 -10.34 10.98
C ILE A 25 -4.00 -11.38 10.70
N LYS A 26 -2.76 -11.06 11.00
CA LYS A 26 -1.64 -12.00 10.79
C LYS A 26 -1.68 -13.20 11.72
N ASP A 27 -2.07 -13.01 12.98
CA ASP A 27 -2.22 -14.10 13.96
C ASP A 27 -3.30 -15.12 13.51
N ARG A 28 -4.32 -14.67 12.74
CA ARG A 28 -5.33 -15.54 12.11
C ARG A 28 -4.85 -16.19 10.81
N GLY A 29 -3.65 -15.89 10.34
CA GLY A 29 -3.12 -16.39 9.09
C GLY A 29 -3.71 -15.72 7.83
N GLU A 30 -4.38 -14.57 7.98
CA GLU A 30 -4.95 -13.82 6.87
C GLU A 30 -3.90 -12.97 6.14
N ASN A 31 -4.16 -12.68 4.87
CA ASN A 31 -3.22 -11.93 4.02
C ASN A 31 -3.43 -10.42 4.12
N MET A 32 -2.33 -9.68 4.06
CA MET A 32 -2.33 -8.21 4.04
C MET A 32 -1.63 -7.69 2.79
N VAL A 33 -2.25 -6.70 2.13
CA VAL A 33 -1.67 -6.01 0.98
C VAL A 33 -1.47 -4.55 1.33
N GLY A 34 -0.22 -4.13 1.37
CA GLY A 34 0.14 -2.74 1.55
C GLY A 34 -0.07 -1.94 0.28
N VAL A 35 -0.75 -0.81 0.34
CA VAL A 35 -1.03 0.04 -0.82
C VAL A 35 -0.45 1.44 -0.63
N PHE A 36 0.13 1.98 -1.70
CA PHE A 36 0.53 3.36 -1.78
C PHE A 36 -0.48 4.14 -2.64
N CYS A 37 -0.79 5.37 -2.20
CA CYS A 37 -1.77 6.24 -2.87
C CYS A 37 -3.20 5.71 -2.87
N THR A 38 -4.00 6.05 -3.91
CA THR A 38 -5.46 5.91 -3.86
C THR A 38 -6.08 5.25 -5.08
N TYR A 39 -5.29 4.99 -6.13
CA TYR A 39 -5.83 4.43 -7.38
C TYR A 39 -5.88 2.91 -7.41
N THR A 40 -5.14 2.23 -6.53
CA THR A 40 -5.22 0.77 -6.41
C THR A 40 -6.64 0.34 -6.04
N PRO A 41 -7.29 -0.50 -6.84
CA PRO A 41 -8.66 -0.95 -6.57
C PRO A 41 -8.66 -1.92 -5.37
N LYS A 42 -9.06 -1.41 -4.21
CA LYS A 42 -9.11 -2.18 -2.96
C LYS A 42 -10.11 -3.33 -3.04
N GLU A 43 -11.14 -3.17 -3.85
CA GLU A 43 -12.15 -4.17 -4.15
C GLU A 43 -11.52 -5.47 -4.66
N VAL A 44 -10.51 -5.38 -5.51
CA VAL A 44 -9.77 -6.52 -6.04
C VAL A 44 -8.97 -7.22 -4.92
N ILE A 45 -8.40 -6.45 -4.00
CA ILE A 45 -7.66 -6.99 -2.85
C ILE A 45 -8.61 -7.73 -1.90
N TYR A 46 -9.77 -7.14 -1.60
CA TYR A 46 -10.80 -7.81 -0.79
C TYR A 46 -11.35 -9.06 -1.46
N ALA A 47 -11.57 -9.03 -2.78
CA ALA A 47 -12.02 -10.21 -3.54
C ALA A 47 -11.01 -11.36 -3.50
N ALA A 48 -9.72 -11.06 -3.33
CA ALA A 48 -8.68 -12.05 -3.09
C ALA A 48 -8.64 -12.58 -1.63
N GLY A 49 -9.53 -12.12 -0.76
CA GLY A 49 -9.53 -12.48 0.66
C GLY A 49 -8.40 -11.85 1.47
N ALA A 50 -7.84 -10.73 1.00
CA ALA A 50 -6.77 -10.02 1.67
C ALA A 50 -7.22 -8.65 2.19
N HIS A 51 -6.48 -8.10 3.14
CA HIS A 51 -6.78 -6.82 3.78
C HIS A 51 -5.88 -5.70 3.24
N PRO A 52 -6.42 -4.68 2.53
CA PRO A 52 -5.63 -3.55 2.09
C PRO A 52 -5.29 -2.62 3.26
N VAL A 53 -4.02 -2.19 3.35
CA VAL A 53 -3.55 -1.22 4.34
C VAL A 53 -2.70 -0.13 3.69
N SER A 54 -2.86 1.12 4.13
CA SER A 54 -2.07 2.23 3.60
C SER A 54 -0.66 2.23 4.18
N LEU A 55 0.34 2.44 3.31
CA LEU A 55 1.76 2.43 3.65
C LEU A 55 2.42 3.82 3.63
N CYS A 56 1.66 4.89 3.39
CA CYS A 56 2.22 6.24 3.43
C CYS A 56 2.73 6.58 4.84
N ALA A 57 3.98 7.02 4.92
CA ALA A 57 4.62 7.41 6.17
C ALA A 57 3.88 8.52 6.89
N SER A 58 3.87 8.49 8.21
CA SER A 58 3.21 9.47 9.07
C SER A 58 4.18 10.36 9.86
N ASN A 59 5.49 10.09 9.79
CA ASN A 59 6.54 10.91 10.39
C ASN A 59 7.85 10.79 9.58
N ASP A 60 8.86 11.54 9.96
CA ASP A 60 10.13 11.71 9.26
C ASP A 60 11.33 11.00 9.90
N GLU A 61 11.13 10.26 10.98
CA GLU A 61 12.20 9.65 11.78
C GLU A 61 13.12 8.70 10.99
N THR A 62 12.61 8.13 9.90
CA THR A 62 13.34 7.15 9.08
C THR A 62 14.00 7.75 7.84
N ILE A 63 13.85 9.05 7.60
CA ILE A 63 14.47 9.75 6.47
C ILE A 63 15.99 9.57 6.42
N PRO A 64 16.74 9.67 7.54
CA PRO A 64 18.20 9.49 7.51
C PRO A 64 18.64 8.12 6.96
N GLU A 65 17.89 7.07 7.23
CA GLU A 65 18.18 5.73 6.69
C GLU A 65 17.90 5.66 5.19
N ALA A 66 16.78 6.25 4.75
CA ALA A 66 16.44 6.32 3.33
C ALA A 66 17.45 7.13 2.51
N GLU A 67 18.04 8.18 3.06
CA GLU A 67 19.04 9.04 2.40
C GLU A 67 20.38 8.36 2.14
N LYS A 68 20.59 7.16 2.65
CA LYS A 68 21.73 6.31 2.27
C LYS A 68 21.56 5.74 0.84
N HIS A 69 20.31 5.66 0.35
CA HIS A 69 19.95 5.07 -0.94
C HIS A 69 19.27 6.08 -1.89
N LEU A 70 18.61 7.08 -1.35
CA LEU A 70 17.80 8.06 -2.08
C LEU A 70 18.41 9.47 -1.97
N PRO A 71 18.27 10.30 -3.00
CA PRO A 71 18.78 11.68 -2.98
C PRO A 71 18.15 12.51 -1.85
N LYS A 72 18.95 13.36 -1.21
CA LYS A 72 18.51 14.23 -0.11
C LYS A 72 17.38 15.20 -0.51
N ASN A 73 17.39 15.67 -1.76
CA ASN A 73 16.37 16.56 -2.31
C ASN A 73 15.08 15.86 -2.76
N LEU A 74 14.97 14.55 -2.58
CA LEU A 74 13.74 13.82 -2.87
C LEU A 74 12.64 14.17 -1.87
N CYS A 75 11.37 14.03 -2.28
CA CYS A 75 10.20 14.27 -1.46
C CYS A 75 10.30 13.57 -0.09
N PRO A 76 10.11 14.29 1.03
CA PRO A 76 10.21 13.71 2.37
C PRO A 76 9.28 12.53 2.61
N LEU A 77 8.04 12.57 2.09
CA LEU A 77 7.09 11.47 2.21
C LEU A 77 7.60 10.17 1.57
N ILE A 78 8.25 10.28 0.43
CA ILE A 78 8.84 9.13 -0.27
C ILE A 78 10.00 8.57 0.53
N LYS A 79 10.92 9.42 0.97
CA LYS A 79 12.06 9.02 1.80
C LYS A 79 11.60 8.36 3.10
N ALA A 80 10.66 8.97 3.81
CA ALA A 80 10.12 8.40 5.05
C ALA A 80 9.47 7.04 4.82
N SER A 81 8.62 6.90 3.78
CA SER A 81 7.97 5.63 3.46
C SER A 81 8.97 4.50 3.15
N TYR A 82 10.00 4.81 2.38
CA TYR A 82 11.09 3.86 2.10
C TYR A 82 11.92 3.54 3.34
N GLY A 83 12.23 4.55 4.15
CA GLY A 83 12.96 4.36 5.42
C GLY A 83 12.20 3.47 6.41
N PHE A 84 10.88 3.55 6.45
CA PHE A 84 10.06 2.62 7.24
C PHE A 84 10.15 1.17 6.76
N ALA A 85 10.30 0.95 5.46
CA ALA A 85 10.54 -0.40 4.92
C ALA A 85 11.94 -0.92 5.28
N LEU A 86 12.97 -0.06 5.23
CA LEU A 86 14.34 -0.43 5.58
C LEU A 86 14.52 -0.78 7.06
N THR A 87 13.76 -0.14 7.94
CA THR A 87 13.95 -0.21 9.39
C THR A 87 12.95 -1.11 10.10
N ASP A 88 12.00 -1.71 9.38
CA ASP A 88 10.89 -2.52 9.93
C ASP A 88 10.08 -1.82 11.04
N LYS A 89 10.11 -0.48 11.09
CA LYS A 89 9.43 0.30 12.12
C LYS A 89 7.93 0.50 11.87
N CYS A 90 7.45 0.21 10.66
CA CYS A 90 6.02 0.29 10.33
C CYS A 90 5.39 -1.09 10.40
N PRO A 91 4.50 -1.38 11.36
CA PRO A 91 3.81 -2.67 11.43
C PRO A 91 3.05 -3.04 10.17
N TYR A 92 2.43 -2.06 9.50
CA TYR A 92 1.72 -2.31 8.26
C TYR A 92 2.66 -2.74 7.13
N MET A 93 3.81 -2.09 6.98
CA MET A 93 4.84 -2.49 6.02
C MET A 93 5.41 -3.86 6.37
N TYR A 94 5.71 -4.09 7.64
CA TYR A 94 6.26 -5.36 8.15
C TYR A 94 5.32 -6.53 7.85
N PHE A 95 4.03 -6.40 8.15
CA PHE A 95 3.04 -7.45 7.99
C PHE A 95 2.49 -7.61 6.57
N SER A 96 2.76 -6.68 5.65
CA SER A 96 2.31 -6.79 4.26
C SER A 96 2.98 -7.97 3.54
N ASP A 97 2.18 -8.86 2.97
CA ASP A 97 2.61 -10.00 2.17
C ASP A 97 2.93 -9.61 0.73
N LEU A 98 2.30 -8.54 0.27
CA LEU A 98 2.51 -7.90 -1.03
C LEU A 98 2.38 -6.39 -0.86
N VAL A 99 3.20 -5.63 -1.57
CA VAL A 99 3.07 -4.18 -1.68
C VAL A 99 2.59 -3.83 -3.08
N VAL A 100 1.58 -2.98 -3.18
CA VAL A 100 1.09 -2.43 -4.45
C VAL A 100 1.39 -0.95 -4.51
N GLY A 101 2.06 -0.54 -5.56
CA GLY A 101 2.41 0.86 -5.81
C GLY A 101 1.92 1.33 -7.18
N GLU A 102 1.67 2.62 -7.31
CA GLU A 102 1.20 3.24 -8.54
C GLU A 102 2.21 4.28 -9.01
N THR A 103 2.41 4.39 -10.32
CA THR A 103 3.37 5.32 -10.92
C THR A 103 2.88 6.78 -10.90
N THR A 104 2.50 7.26 -9.71
CA THR A 104 1.94 8.61 -9.50
C THR A 104 2.95 9.73 -9.64
N CYS A 105 4.23 9.49 -9.39
CA CYS A 105 5.32 10.44 -9.60
C CYS A 105 6.67 9.74 -9.77
N ASP A 106 7.64 10.42 -10.36
CA ASP A 106 8.95 9.83 -10.69
C ASP A 106 9.74 9.39 -9.46
N GLY A 107 9.64 10.14 -8.37
CA GLY A 107 10.29 9.76 -7.12
C GLY A 107 9.79 8.43 -6.56
N LYS A 108 8.48 8.15 -6.67
CA LYS A 108 7.91 6.86 -6.29
C LYS A 108 8.36 5.73 -7.18
N LYS A 109 8.42 5.95 -8.50
CA LYS A 109 8.92 4.93 -9.43
C LYS A 109 10.29 4.43 -8.99
N LYS A 110 11.22 5.35 -8.66
CA LYS A 110 12.55 4.99 -8.18
C LYS A 110 12.52 4.31 -6.80
N MET A 111 11.68 4.80 -5.89
CA MET A 111 11.50 4.17 -4.59
C MET A 111 11.01 2.72 -4.75
N TYR A 112 10.08 2.45 -5.66
CA TYR A 112 9.55 1.10 -5.88
C TYR A 112 10.58 0.12 -6.42
N GLU A 113 11.52 0.55 -7.26
CA GLU A 113 12.64 -0.28 -7.70
C GLU A 113 13.43 -0.80 -6.50
N LEU A 114 13.81 0.11 -5.59
CA LEU A 114 14.55 -0.25 -4.39
C LEU A 114 13.71 -1.04 -3.38
N LEU A 115 12.42 -0.70 -3.26
CA LEU A 115 11.49 -1.42 -2.39
C LEU A 115 11.29 -2.87 -2.85
N GLY A 116 11.30 -3.11 -4.16
CA GLY A 116 11.21 -4.44 -4.75
C GLY A 116 12.36 -5.39 -4.39
N GLU A 117 13.50 -4.85 -3.95
CA GLU A 117 14.63 -5.64 -3.42
C GLU A 117 14.39 -6.12 -1.98
N ILE A 118 13.46 -5.48 -1.25
CA ILE A 118 13.18 -5.75 0.17
C ILE A 118 11.86 -6.49 0.35
N LYS A 119 10.84 -6.11 -0.42
CA LYS A 119 9.46 -6.63 -0.32
C LYS A 119 8.94 -7.04 -1.70
N ASP A 120 8.12 -8.09 -1.75
CA ASP A 120 7.38 -8.42 -2.97
C ASP A 120 6.48 -7.23 -3.35
N THR A 121 6.78 -6.61 -4.48
CA THR A 121 6.15 -5.36 -4.89
C THR A 121 5.55 -5.49 -6.29
N HIS A 122 4.31 -5.08 -6.45
CA HIS A 122 3.60 -4.99 -7.73
C HIS A 122 3.38 -3.53 -8.09
N ILE A 123 3.80 -3.13 -9.30
CA ILE A 123 3.69 -1.75 -9.77
C ILE A 123 2.60 -1.65 -10.83
N MET A 124 1.62 -0.79 -10.58
CA MET A 124 0.57 -0.43 -11.53
C MET A 124 0.93 0.86 -12.26
N ASN A 125 0.96 0.81 -13.58
CA ASN A 125 1.26 1.97 -14.40
C ASN A 125 0.00 2.82 -14.60
N LEU A 126 0.01 4.04 -14.04
CA LEU A 126 -1.06 4.99 -14.23
C LEU A 126 -0.96 5.65 -15.60
N PRO A 127 -2.03 5.64 -16.41
CA PRO A 127 -2.11 6.43 -17.62
C PRO A 127 -2.06 7.94 -17.33
N ASN A 128 -1.40 8.70 -18.20
CA ASN A 128 -1.25 10.15 -18.03
C ASN A 128 -2.41 10.97 -18.61
N MET A 129 -3.27 10.35 -19.41
CA MET A 129 -4.35 11.02 -20.13
C MET A 129 -5.70 10.36 -19.87
N LYS A 130 -6.79 11.11 -20.07
CA LYS A 130 -8.16 10.59 -19.96
C LYS A 130 -8.74 10.39 -21.35
N ASN A 131 -8.43 9.25 -21.97
CA ASN A 131 -8.98 8.82 -23.26
C ASN A 131 -9.24 7.31 -23.24
N GLU A 132 -9.80 6.77 -24.30
CA GLU A 132 -10.15 5.35 -24.42
C GLU A 132 -8.91 4.44 -24.30
N GLU A 133 -7.81 4.82 -24.93
CA GLU A 133 -6.56 4.05 -24.86
C GLU A 133 -6.04 3.95 -23.41
N SER A 134 -6.12 5.04 -22.66
CA SER A 134 -5.75 5.09 -21.25
C SER A 134 -6.65 4.22 -20.37
N LEU A 135 -7.94 4.18 -20.71
CA LEU A 135 -8.89 3.30 -20.00
C LEU A 135 -8.54 1.82 -20.23
N GLU A 136 -8.24 1.43 -21.45
CA GLU A 136 -7.82 0.07 -21.78
C GLU A 136 -6.48 -0.29 -21.15
N LEU A 137 -5.52 0.64 -21.07
CA LEU A 137 -4.26 0.44 -20.34
C LEU A 137 -4.52 0.22 -18.85
N TRP A 138 -5.37 1.03 -18.24
CA TRP A 138 -5.70 0.91 -16.82
C TRP A 138 -6.41 -0.41 -16.52
N LYS A 139 -7.33 -0.83 -17.37
CA LYS A 139 -7.99 -2.14 -17.27
C LYS A 139 -6.99 -3.28 -17.28
N LYS A 140 -6.00 -3.26 -18.17
CA LYS A 140 -4.93 -4.25 -18.22
C LYS A 140 -4.07 -4.26 -16.95
N GLU A 141 -3.81 -3.10 -16.35
CA GLU A 141 -3.08 -3.03 -15.07
C GLU A 141 -3.88 -3.65 -13.92
N ILE A 142 -5.21 -3.48 -13.91
CA ILE A 142 -6.09 -4.16 -12.94
C ILE A 142 -6.08 -5.68 -13.17
N GLU A 143 -6.16 -6.14 -14.41
CA GLU A 143 -6.09 -7.57 -14.76
C GLU A 143 -4.75 -8.20 -14.32
N LYS A 144 -3.63 -7.47 -14.47
CA LYS A 144 -2.32 -7.90 -13.95
C LYS A 144 -2.31 -8.00 -12.43
N LEU A 145 -2.94 -7.04 -11.73
CA LEU A 145 -3.07 -7.08 -10.28
C LEU A 145 -3.89 -8.30 -9.84
N ILE A 146 -5.01 -8.59 -10.50
CA ILE A 146 -5.83 -9.80 -10.25
C ILE A 146 -4.95 -11.03 -10.36
N THR A 147 -4.27 -11.22 -11.50
CA THR A 147 -3.38 -12.36 -11.73
C THR A 147 -2.26 -12.47 -10.67
N LYS A 148 -1.69 -11.32 -10.26
CA LYS A 148 -0.66 -11.28 -9.20
C LYS A 148 -1.20 -11.75 -7.87
N LEU A 149 -2.40 -11.31 -7.47
CA LEU A 149 -3.04 -11.68 -6.22
C LEU A 149 -3.46 -13.16 -6.21
N GLU A 150 -4.06 -13.65 -7.30
CA GLU A 150 -4.44 -15.05 -7.45
C GLU A 150 -3.24 -15.98 -7.30
N ASN A 151 -2.13 -15.69 -7.99
CA ASN A 151 -0.89 -16.45 -7.91
C ASN A 151 -0.23 -16.35 -6.53
N LYS A 152 -0.23 -15.16 -5.91
CA LYS A 152 0.41 -14.92 -4.62
C LYS A 152 -0.29 -15.65 -3.48
N PHE A 153 -1.62 -15.62 -3.47
CA PHE A 153 -2.43 -16.14 -2.38
C PHE A 153 -3.07 -17.50 -2.69
N ASN A 154 -2.84 -18.02 -3.89
CA ASN A 154 -3.43 -19.28 -4.37
C ASN A 154 -4.96 -19.28 -4.26
N VAL A 155 -5.59 -18.24 -4.77
CA VAL A 155 -7.04 -18.02 -4.76
C VAL A 155 -7.54 -17.70 -6.16
N GLU A 156 -8.84 -17.89 -6.38
CA GLU A 156 -9.54 -17.45 -7.58
C GLU A 156 -10.41 -16.24 -7.26
N ILE A 157 -10.27 -15.17 -8.03
CA ILE A 157 -11.09 -13.95 -7.93
C ILE A 157 -12.24 -14.06 -8.91
N THR A 158 -13.39 -14.57 -8.43
CA THR A 158 -14.59 -14.71 -9.27
C THR A 158 -15.36 -13.39 -9.38
N GLU A 159 -16.24 -13.31 -10.39
CA GLU A 159 -17.11 -12.15 -10.58
C GLU A 159 -18.01 -11.90 -9.36
N GLU A 160 -18.48 -12.98 -8.71
CA GLU A 160 -19.30 -12.91 -7.51
C GLU A 160 -18.52 -12.27 -6.34
N LYS A 161 -17.31 -12.74 -6.07
CA LYS A 161 -16.44 -12.18 -5.03
C LYS A 161 -16.14 -10.69 -5.30
N LEU A 162 -15.90 -10.34 -6.55
CA LEU A 162 -15.65 -8.95 -6.92
C LEU A 162 -16.89 -8.09 -6.72
N LYS A 163 -18.08 -8.56 -7.10
CA LYS A 163 -19.35 -7.86 -6.86
C LYS A 163 -19.64 -7.66 -5.37
N GLU A 164 -19.35 -8.66 -4.54
CA GLU A 164 -19.50 -8.55 -3.08
C GLU A 164 -18.53 -7.52 -2.51
N SER A 165 -17.27 -7.54 -2.94
CA SER A 165 -16.25 -6.58 -2.51
C SER A 165 -16.59 -5.14 -2.90
N ILE A 166 -17.12 -4.91 -4.10
CA ILE A 166 -17.58 -3.59 -4.56
C ILE A 166 -18.73 -3.07 -3.69
N LYS A 167 -19.63 -3.94 -3.21
CA LYS A 167 -20.72 -3.53 -2.31
C LYS A 167 -20.22 -3.21 -0.90
N PHE A 168 -19.12 -3.82 -0.49
CA PHE A 168 -18.49 -3.61 0.81
C PHE A 168 -17.69 -2.30 0.86
N CYS A 169 -16.99 -1.91 -0.21
CA CYS A 169 -16.18 -0.69 -0.31
C CYS A 169 -17.03 0.55 -0.60
#